data_d47ab63c4baa35b30aeadf853374bceb
#
_entry.id   d47ab63c4baa35b30aeadf853374bceb
#
_cell.length_a   1.000
_cell.length_b   1.000
_cell.length_c   1.000
_cell.angle_alpha   90.00
_cell.angle_beta   90.00
_cell.angle_gamma   90.00
#
_symmetry.space_group_name_H-M   'P 1'
#
loop_
_entity.id
_entity.type
_entity.pdbx_description
1 polymer ?
#
loop_
_entity_poly.entity_id
_entity_poly.type
_entity_poly.pdbx_seq_one_letter_code
_entity_poly.pdbx_strand_id
1 'polypeptide(L)'
;MIITNMKTRIYICGLLAISPIWTVLGGETSSNGSVYGPKAGFTVSAPEGWVAESGVKQEPPCVIYPKGSLWKDAKTAMYAKVASPQWEGVNAFVSWAIEGMKEKRGMPKQKIASGKTKDGHDYFINEYPATKNYSQWERVGYVQLPQGVGYIVLTSRDKSSYQKDSGALEKVLQSLVYVEPKSEVASGQEYARRYRQLLDQRAEGQIEPLLTEWREKAPDDPDAWITSANFYFNQRQTNISTKTPSPGDITLTDKKGKLAGSVSFEQTNENLKHAADLLKEATTKFPDHLDIWCGLAFMYQESGDFDNELATLKKMVAYTREHPTQLKWLKGEPLSEPADKFVPDKLHEYGSYYEKKENSEDDKRWFQIATLATDQYPNDPQGFKDAAGYWADLGEWQKARESFEKAHQLDPKSAAALVALGQISAEMKDFVSARKYYEDALKLEPNGQYSQTAKEALQKLKKK
;
A
#
# COMPACT_ATOMS: atom_id res chain seq x y z
N MET A 1 28.56 -4.34 17.90
CA MET A 1 28.54 -3.37 16.82
C MET A 1 27.71 -3.97 15.70
N ILE A 2 26.39 -3.78 15.73
CA ILE A 2 25.45 -4.28 14.71
C ILE A 2 24.86 -3.03 14.10
N ILE A 3 25.23 -2.80 12.85
CA ILE A 3 24.69 -1.73 12.02
C ILE A 3 23.28 -2.14 11.62
N THR A 4 22.29 -1.59 12.30
CA THR A 4 20.89 -1.77 11.93
C THR A 4 20.55 -0.72 10.87
N ASN A 5 20.25 -1.20 9.68
CA ASN A 5 19.88 -0.43 8.51
C ASN A 5 18.67 0.49 8.76
N MET A 6 18.87 1.79 8.67
CA MET A 6 17.84 2.84 8.72
C MET A 6 16.85 2.85 7.54
N LYS A 7 16.79 1.77 6.75
CA LYS A 7 15.90 1.70 5.55
C LYS A 7 14.48 1.17 5.80
N THR A 8 14.13 0.80 7.03
CA THR A 8 12.86 0.08 7.28
C THR A 8 11.72 0.95 7.84
N ARG A 9 11.94 2.26 8.05
CA ARG A 9 10.97 3.14 8.71
C ARG A 9 10.05 3.96 7.81
N ILE A 10 10.26 3.96 6.50
CA ILE A 10 9.45 4.74 5.55
C ILE A 10 8.08 4.08 5.25
N TYR A 11 7.76 2.96 5.88
CA TYR A 11 6.58 2.14 5.55
C TYR A 11 5.37 2.31 6.46
N ILE A 12 5.40 3.20 7.44
CA ILE A 12 4.31 3.32 8.42
C ILE A 12 3.15 4.17 7.90
N CYS A 13 3.39 5.10 7.00
CA CYS A 13 2.33 5.85 6.33
C CYS A 13 2.23 5.39 4.89
N GLY A 14 1.39 4.41 4.57
CA GLY A 14 0.86 4.12 3.23
C GLY A 14 1.69 4.45 1.98
N LEU A 15 2.98 4.71 2.12
CA LEU A 15 3.90 4.97 1.02
C LEU A 15 4.12 3.66 0.29
N LEU A 16 3.60 3.58 -0.91
CA LEU A 16 3.78 2.54 -1.89
C LEU A 16 5.18 1.96 -1.86
N ALA A 17 5.37 0.90 -1.05
CA ALA A 17 6.40 -0.07 -1.33
C ALA A 17 5.96 -0.84 -2.57
N ILE A 18 6.61 -0.56 -3.68
CA ILE A 18 6.63 -1.46 -4.82
C ILE A 18 7.47 -2.67 -4.39
N SER A 19 6.86 -3.58 -3.66
CA SER A 19 7.30 -4.95 -3.53
C SER A 19 6.21 -5.83 -4.13
N PRO A 20 6.51 -6.71 -5.08
CA PRO A 20 5.53 -7.61 -5.63
C PRO A 20 5.30 -8.77 -4.67
N ILE A 21 4.61 -8.55 -3.55
CA ILE A 21 3.96 -9.63 -2.83
C ILE A 21 2.56 -9.73 -3.41
N TRP A 22 2.43 -10.61 -4.39
CA TRP A 22 1.18 -11.02 -4.99
C TRP A 22 0.42 -11.88 -3.98
N THR A 23 -0.29 -11.27 -3.06
CA THR A 23 -1.42 -11.94 -2.43
C THR A 23 -2.55 -11.90 -3.45
N VAL A 24 -2.84 -13.05 -4.02
CA VAL A 24 -4.03 -13.31 -4.83
C VAL A 24 -5.22 -13.24 -3.89
N LEU A 25 -5.82 -12.07 -3.75
CA LEU A 25 -7.23 -11.98 -3.38
C LEU A 25 -7.99 -12.26 -4.67
N GLY A 26 -8.61 -13.43 -4.74
CA GLY A 26 -9.45 -13.82 -5.86
C GLY A 26 -10.58 -12.81 -6.02
N GLY A 27 -10.60 -12.11 -7.16
CA GLY A 27 -11.76 -11.35 -7.57
C GLY A 27 -12.97 -12.30 -7.67
N GLU A 28 -14.17 -11.79 -7.43
CA GLU A 28 -15.39 -12.59 -7.62
C GLU A 28 -15.42 -13.09 -9.06
N THR A 29 -15.37 -14.41 -9.24
CA THR A 29 -15.51 -15.03 -10.55
C THR A 29 -16.96 -14.91 -10.99
N SER A 30 -17.19 -14.26 -12.13
CA SER A 30 -18.49 -13.99 -12.71
C SER A 30 -18.61 -14.65 -14.09
N SER A 31 -19.83 -14.79 -14.60
CA SER A 31 -20.06 -15.08 -16.01
C SER A 31 -19.83 -13.86 -16.91
N ASN A 32 -19.73 -12.65 -16.35
CA ASN A 32 -19.58 -11.41 -17.08
C ASN A 32 -18.29 -10.68 -16.67
N GLY A 33 -17.57 -10.16 -17.65
CA GLY A 33 -16.40 -9.32 -17.48
C GLY A 33 -16.66 -7.89 -17.95
N SER A 34 -15.97 -6.93 -17.33
CA SER A 34 -16.06 -5.52 -17.69
C SER A 34 -14.66 -4.96 -17.95
N VAL A 35 -14.56 -4.13 -18.98
CA VAL A 35 -13.32 -3.41 -19.34
C VAL A 35 -13.66 -1.94 -19.50
N TYR A 36 -12.91 -1.10 -18.82
CA TYR A 36 -13.05 0.36 -18.94
C TYR A 36 -11.73 0.97 -19.37
N GLY A 37 -11.79 1.91 -20.28
CA GLY A 37 -10.71 2.78 -20.69
C GLY A 37 -11.15 4.24 -20.61
N PRO A 38 -10.26 5.19 -20.90
CA PRO A 38 -10.53 6.63 -20.72
C PRO A 38 -11.70 7.19 -21.53
N LYS A 39 -11.93 6.63 -22.72
CA LYS A 39 -12.96 7.12 -23.66
C LYS A 39 -13.95 6.04 -24.09
N ALA A 40 -13.74 4.79 -23.71
CA ALA A 40 -14.60 3.68 -24.11
C ALA A 40 -14.56 2.59 -23.06
N GLY A 41 -15.67 1.88 -22.91
CA GLY A 41 -15.77 0.67 -22.10
C GLY A 41 -16.59 -0.40 -22.84
N PHE A 42 -16.52 -1.62 -22.37
CA PHE A 42 -17.40 -2.69 -22.83
C PHE A 42 -17.54 -3.80 -21.79
N THR A 43 -18.63 -4.52 -21.84
CA THR A 43 -18.82 -5.75 -21.10
C THR A 43 -18.78 -6.94 -22.04
N VAL A 44 -18.39 -8.10 -21.51
CA VAL A 44 -18.38 -9.38 -22.24
C VAL A 44 -18.89 -10.49 -21.36
N SER A 45 -19.43 -11.56 -21.96
CA SER A 45 -19.81 -12.76 -21.25
C SER A 45 -18.81 -13.89 -21.51
N ALA A 46 -18.40 -14.59 -20.44
CA ALA A 46 -17.60 -15.79 -20.57
C ALA A 46 -18.41 -16.91 -21.25
N PRO A 47 -17.78 -17.71 -22.15
CA PRO A 47 -18.43 -18.84 -22.76
C PRO A 47 -18.80 -19.91 -21.72
N GLU A 48 -19.69 -20.83 -22.08
CA GLU A 48 -20.02 -21.97 -21.23
C GLU A 48 -18.76 -22.74 -20.79
N GLY A 49 -18.65 -23.03 -19.50
CA GLY A 49 -17.48 -23.68 -18.90
C GLY A 49 -16.30 -22.75 -18.61
N TRP A 50 -16.44 -21.43 -18.86
CA TRP A 50 -15.45 -20.42 -18.57
C TRP A 50 -15.97 -19.43 -17.51
N VAL A 51 -15.06 -18.68 -16.92
CA VAL A 51 -15.34 -17.59 -15.97
C VAL A 51 -14.62 -16.32 -16.42
N ALA A 52 -15.19 -15.18 -16.11
CA ALA A 52 -14.57 -13.87 -16.26
C ALA A 52 -14.23 -13.30 -14.89
N GLU A 53 -13.08 -12.66 -14.81
CA GLU A 53 -12.61 -11.95 -13.63
C GLU A 53 -12.21 -10.55 -14.07
N SER A 54 -12.87 -9.55 -13.49
CA SER A 54 -12.60 -8.14 -13.76
C SER A 54 -12.22 -7.45 -12.48
N GLY A 55 -11.15 -6.70 -12.52
CA GLY A 55 -10.69 -5.94 -11.38
C GLY A 55 -10.04 -4.65 -11.81
N VAL A 56 -10.45 -3.61 -11.16
CA VAL A 56 -9.96 -2.26 -11.40
C VAL A 56 -8.46 -2.12 -11.13
N LYS A 57 -7.90 -2.99 -10.31
CA LYS A 57 -6.47 -3.07 -9.93
C LYS A 57 -5.71 -4.17 -10.67
N GLN A 58 -6.36 -4.86 -11.61
CA GLN A 58 -5.79 -6.02 -12.30
C GLN A 58 -5.22 -5.61 -13.68
N GLU A 59 -4.02 -6.04 -13.97
CA GLU A 59 -3.42 -5.91 -15.29
C GLU A 59 -3.17 -7.31 -15.87
N PRO A 60 -3.90 -7.72 -16.89
CA PRO A 60 -4.93 -7.00 -17.66
C PRO A 60 -6.25 -6.81 -16.89
N PRO A 61 -7.06 -5.77 -17.22
CA PRO A 61 -8.24 -5.38 -16.44
C PRO A 61 -9.40 -6.42 -16.46
N CYS A 62 -9.41 -7.30 -17.43
CA CYS A 62 -10.35 -8.43 -17.51
C CYS A 62 -9.64 -9.65 -18.07
N VAL A 63 -9.76 -10.78 -17.37
CA VAL A 63 -9.28 -12.08 -17.82
C VAL A 63 -10.44 -13.07 -17.88
N ILE A 64 -10.41 -14.00 -18.87
CA ILE A 64 -11.44 -15.00 -19.10
C ILE A 64 -10.74 -16.35 -19.29
N TYR A 65 -11.10 -17.36 -18.51
CA TYR A 65 -10.39 -18.64 -18.48
C TYR A 65 -11.33 -19.79 -18.08
N PRO A 66 -10.96 -21.05 -18.34
CA PRO A 66 -11.76 -22.22 -18.01
C PRO A 66 -12.04 -22.32 -16.50
N LYS A 67 -13.29 -22.57 -16.14
CA LYS A 67 -13.74 -22.76 -14.75
C LYS A 67 -12.97 -23.91 -14.10
N GLY A 68 -12.53 -23.71 -12.85
CA GLY A 68 -11.77 -24.70 -12.08
C GLY A 68 -10.26 -24.62 -12.26
N SER A 69 -9.75 -23.65 -13.03
CA SER A 69 -8.33 -23.32 -13.10
C SER A 69 -8.09 -21.90 -12.55
N LEU A 70 -6.84 -21.55 -12.30
CA LEU A 70 -6.43 -20.16 -12.13
C LEU A 70 -6.01 -19.60 -13.50
N TRP A 71 -6.31 -18.35 -13.78
CA TRP A 71 -6.00 -17.78 -15.09
C TRP A 71 -4.52 -17.88 -15.46
N LYS A 72 -3.60 -17.79 -14.48
CA LYS A 72 -2.15 -17.93 -14.67
C LYS A 72 -1.72 -19.35 -15.07
N ASP A 73 -2.47 -20.37 -14.65
CA ASP A 73 -2.16 -21.77 -14.87
C ASP A 73 -2.95 -22.36 -16.04
N ALA A 74 -3.96 -21.64 -16.52
CA ALA A 74 -4.76 -22.08 -17.66
C ALA A 74 -3.91 -22.28 -18.91
N LYS A 75 -4.13 -23.40 -19.61
CA LYS A 75 -3.45 -23.67 -20.89
C LYS A 75 -3.89 -22.72 -21.97
N THR A 76 -5.15 -22.33 -21.95
CA THR A 76 -5.74 -21.29 -22.78
C THR A 76 -6.44 -20.28 -21.90
N ALA A 77 -6.21 -19.00 -22.12
CA ALA A 77 -6.87 -17.90 -21.44
C ALA A 77 -7.09 -16.74 -22.41
N MET A 78 -8.00 -15.85 -22.04
CA MET A 78 -8.21 -14.59 -22.76
C MET A 78 -7.99 -13.42 -21.82
N TYR A 79 -7.58 -12.29 -22.38
CA TYR A 79 -7.65 -11.02 -21.69
C TYR A 79 -8.22 -9.94 -22.61
N ALA A 80 -8.93 -9.00 -22.03
CA ALA A 80 -9.63 -7.94 -22.76
C ALA A 80 -9.14 -6.57 -22.31
N LYS A 81 -8.99 -5.65 -23.28
CA LYS A 81 -8.49 -4.29 -23.07
C LYS A 81 -9.17 -3.30 -24.02
N VAL A 82 -9.16 -2.03 -23.62
CA VAL A 82 -9.36 -0.90 -24.52
C VAL A 82 -7.99 -0.34 -24.92
N ALA A 83 -7.78 -0.07 -26.20
CA ALA A 83 -6.56 0.56 -26.69
C ALA A 83 -6.43 1.99 -26.16
N SER A 84 -5.19 2.48 -26.09
CA SER A 84 -4.92 3.86 -25.66
C SER A 84 -5.74 4.88 -26.45
N PRO A 85 -6.15 6.01 -25.81
CA PRO A 85 -7.04 7.02 -26.42
C PRO A 85 -6.55 7.66 -27.74
N GLN A 86 -5.27 7.52 -28.06
CA GLN A 86 -4.69 8.05 -29.30
C GLN A 86 -5.18 7.35 -30.58
N TRP A 87 -5.87 6.20 -30.45
CA TRP A 87 -6.32 5.41 -31.59
C TRP A 87 -7.78 5.69 -31.90
N GLU A 88 -8.02 6.51 -32.91
CA GLU A 88 -9.37 6.85 -33.39
C GLU A 88 -10.01 5.74 -34.23
N GLY A 89 -9.20 4.85 -34.83
CA GLY A 89 -9.70 3.79 -35.70
C GLY A 89 -8.99 2.45 -35.51
N VAL A 90 -9.77 1.38 -35.59
CA VAL A 90 -9.28 0.00 -35.40
C VAL A 90 -8.17 -0.37 -36.40
N ASN A 91 -8.25 0.08 -37.66
CA ASN A 91 -7.25 -0.26 -38.66
C ASN A 91 -5.88 0.38 -38.36
N ALA A 92 -5.85 1.62 -37.89
CA ALA A 92 -4.61 2.30 -37.50
C ALA A 92 -3.96 1.60 -36.28
N PHE A 93 -4.75 1.25 -35.27
CA PHE A 93 -4.28 0.48 -34.13
C PHE A 93 -3.70 -0.88 -34.53
N VAL A 94 -4.41 -1.63 -35.36
CA VAL A 94 -3.98 -2.96 -35.82
C VAL A 94 -2.70 -2.90 -36.65
N SER A 95 -2.58 -1.93 -37.54
CA SER A 95 -1.34 -1.73 -38.32
C SER A 95 -0.14 -1.45 -37.43
N TRP A 96 -0.31 -0.57 -36.46
CA TRP A 96 0.72 -0.29 -35.47
C TRP A 96 1.08 -1.53 -34.61
N ALA A 97 0.07 -2.27 -34.13
CA ALA A 97 0.28 -3.48 -33.31
C ALA A 97 1.01 -4.58 -34.09
N ILE A 98 0.68 -4.77 -35.38
CA ILE A 98 1.37 -5.73 -36.26
C ILE A 98 2.83 -5.30 -36.44
N GLU A 99 3.09 -4.05 -36.80
CA GLU A 99 4.42 -3.53 -37.06
C GLU A 99 5.31 -3.64 -35.81
N GLY A 100 4.80 -3.25 -34.64
CA GLY A 100 5.54 -3.30 -33.39
C GLY A 100 5.86 -4.73 -32.90
N MET A 101 5.17 -5.74 -33.41
CA MET A 101 5.34 -7.13 -32.95
C MET A 101 5.84 -8.10 -34.03
N LYS A 102 6.00 -7.66 -35.26
CA LYS A 102 6.33 -8.54 -36.41
C LYS A 102 7.64 -9.32 -36.22
N GLU A 103 8.65 -8.71 -35.61
CA GLU A 103 9.94 -9.38 -35.35
C GLU A 103 9.81 -10.52 -34.35
N LYS A 104 8.96 -10.37 -33.36
CA LYS A 104 8.75 -11.35 -32.29
C LYS A 104 7.71 -12.40 -32.67
N ARG A 105 6.56 -11.96 -33.18
CA ARG A 105 5.39 -12.81 -33.44
C ARG A 105 5.23 -13.22 -34.91
N GLY A 106 5.93 -12.57 -35.83
CA GLY A 106 5.71 -12.71 -37.27
C GLY A 106 4.44 -11.98 -37.74
N MET A 107 4.15 -12.11 -39.04
CA MET A 107 2.93 -11.54 -39.62
C MET A 107 1.72 -12.42 -39.29
N PRO A 108 0.59 -11.87 -38.85
CA PRO A 108 -0.63 -12.63 -38.60
C PRO A 108 -1.32 -13.05 -39.90
N LYS A 109 -2.14 -14.09 -39.81
CA LYS A 109 -3.24 -14.29 -40.76
C LYS A 109 -4.33 -13.31 -40.40
N GLN A 110 -4.54 -12.33 -41.29
CA GLN A 110 -5.48 -11.25 -41.02
C GLN A 110 -6.91 -11.66 -41.36
N LYS A 111 -7.86 -11.13 -40.57
CA LYS A 111 -9.31 -11.25 -40.83
C LYS A 111 -9.77 -12.69 -41.07
N ILE A 112 -9.27 -13.63 -40.29
CA ILE A 112 -9.68 -15.05 -40.40
C ILE A 112 -11.17 -15.27 -40.09
N ALA A 113 -11.78 -14.37 -39.31
CA ALA A 113 -13.20 -14.29 -39.05
C ALA A 113 -13.61 -12.82 -38.85
N SER A 114 -14.89 -12.52 -39.08
CA SER A 114 -15.49 -11.22 -38.78
C SER A 114 -16.98 -11.39 -38.49
N GLY A 115 -17.54 -10.42 -37.76
CA GLY A 115 -18.94 -10.44 -37.40
C GLY A 115 -19.37 -9.17 -36.66
N LYS A 116 -20.48 -9.26 -35.96
CA LYS A 116 -21.00 -8.16 -35.14
C LYS A 116 -21.11 -8.57 -33.67
N THR A 117 -20.82 -7.61 -32.81
CA THR A 117 -21.07 -7.70 -31.37
C THR A 117 -22.55 -7.73 -31.07
N LYS A 118 -22.94 -8.01 -29.82
CA LYS A 118 -24.35 -8.07 -29.40
C LYS A 118 -25.10 -6.76 -29.66
N ASP A 119 -24.41 -5.63 -29.57
CA ASP A 119 -24.96 -4.29 -29.82
C ASP A 119 -24.64 -3.73 -31.23
N GLY A 120 -24.14 -4.58 -32.13
CA GLY A 120 -24.04 -4.29 -33.56
C GLY A 120 -22.71 -3.70 -34.06
N HIS A 121 -21.68 -3.55 -33.20
CA HIS A 121 -20.36 -3.09 -33.63
C HIS A 121 -19.63 -4.16 -34.43
N ASP A 122 -18.88 -3.75 -35.45
CA ASP A 122 -18.11 -4.65 -36.28
C ASP A 122 -16.83 -5.13 -35.53
N TYR A 123 -16.57 -6.43 -35.63
CA TYR A 123 -15.30 -7.02 -35.19
C TYR A 123 -14.66 -7.87 -36.27
N PHE A 124 -13.36 -8.07 -36.17
CA PHE A 124 -12.62 -9.07 -36.92
C PHE A 124 -11.51 -9.70 -36.07
N ILE A 125 -11.05 -10.88 -36.50
CA ILE A 125 -10.06 -11.68 -35.78
C ILE A 125 -8.81 -11.87 -36.64
N ASN A 126 -7.64 -11.61 -36.07
CA ASN A 126 -6.35 -12.00 -36.62
C ASN A 126 -5.81 -13.21 -35.87
N GLU A 127 -5.08 -14.10 -36.56
CA GLU A 127 -4.43 -15.29 -35.97
C GLU A 127 -2.92 -15.18 -36.04
N TYR A 128 -2.27 -15.37 -34.90
CA TYR A 128 -0.82 -15.42 -34.73
C TYR A 128 -0.41 -16.84 -34.36
N PRO A 129 0.09 -17.66 -35.30
CA PRO A 129 0.63 -18.97 -34.95
C PRO A 129 1.91 -18.84 -34.14
N ALA A 130 2.22 -19.85 -33.33
CA ALA A 130 3.49 -19.90 -32.62
C ALA A 130 4.68 -19.83 -33.59
N THR A 131 5.71 -19.09 -33.21
CA THR A 131 6.96 -18.94 -33.97
C THR A 131 8.14 -19.47 -33.15
N LYS A 132 9.32 -19.52 -33.75
CA LYS A 132 10.57 -19.87 -33.03
C LYS A 132 10.88 -18.89 -31.89
N ASN A 133 10.50 -17.62 -32.04
CA ASN A 133 10.77 -16.57 -31.07
C ASN A 133 9.61 -16.32 -30.10
N TYR A 134 8.43 -16.91 -30.36
CA TYR A 134 7.23 -16.76 -29.55
C TYR A 134 6.40 -18.05 -29.58
N SER A 135 6.46 -18.81 -28.50
CA SER A 135 5.93 -20.17 -28.44
C SER A 135 4.42 -20.28 -28.24
N GLN A 136 3.71 -19.15 -28.07
CA GLN A 136 2.27 -19.14 -27.83
C GLN A 136 1.48 -19.01 -29.15
N TRP A 137 0.33 -19.67 -29.18
CA TRP A 137 -0.68 -19.53 -30.21
C TRP A 137 -1.68 -18.48 -29.79
N GLU A 138 -1.97 -17.49 -30.66
CA GLU A 138 -2.88 -16.40 -30.31
C GLU A 138 -3.90 -16.12 -31.39
N ARG A 139 -5.07 -15.68 -30.95
CA ARG A 139 -6.07 -14.97 -31.74
C ARG A 139 -6.37 -13.64 -31.09
N VAL A 140 -6.44 -12.59 -31.88
CA VAL A 140 -6.77 -11.27 -31.39
C VAL A 140 -8.02 -10.80 -32.11
N GLY A 141 -9.08 -10.57 -31.35
CA GLY A 141 -10.30 -9.96 -31.82
C GLY A 141 -10.25 -8.46 -31.60
N TYR A 142 -10.55 -7.69 -32.63
CA TYR A 142 -10.56 -6.23 -32.63
C TYR A 142 -11.96 -5.71 -32.92
N VAL A 143 -12.40 -4.74 -32.14
CA VAL A 143 -13.74 -4.14 -32.22
C VAL A 143 -13.59 -2.63 -32.38
N GLN A 144 -14.23 -2.06 -33.42
CA GLN A 144 -14.38 -0.60 -33.51
C GLN A 144 -15.49 -0.18 -32.53
N LEU A 145 -15.13 0.55 -31.49
CA LEU A 145 -16.06 1.17 -30.56
C LEU A 145 -16.36 2.62 -30.98
N PRO A 146 -17.45 3.23 -30.51
CA PRO A 146 -17.79 4.63 -30.84
C PRO A 146 -16.68 5.62 -30.52
N GLN A 147 -15.91 5.41 -29.44
CA GLN A 147 -14.83 6.29 -29.03
C GLN A 147 -13.53 5.52 -28.73
N GLY A 148 -13.10 4.65 -29.63
CA GLY A 148 -11.85 3.92 -29.48
C GLY A 148 -11.87 2.50 -30.02
N VAL A 149 -10.93 1.70 -29.60
CA VAL A 149 -10.75 0.32 -30.05
C VAL A 149 -10.75 -0.62 -28.85
N GLY A 150 -11.68 -1.56 -28.84
CA GLY A 150 -11.65 -2.72 -27.95
C GLY A 150 -10.87 -3.86 -28.58
N TYR A 151 -10.12 -4.63 -27.77
CA TYR A 151 -9.51 -5.85 -28.27
C TYR A 151 -9.47 -6.94 -27.19
N ILE A 152 -9.57 -8.20 -27.65
CA ILE A 152 -9.53 -9.38 -26.80
C ILE A 152 -8.49 -10.34 -27.37
N VAL A 153 -7.55 -10.75 -26.55
CA VAL A 153 -6.48 -11.69 -26.92
C VAL A 153 -6.78 -13.04 -26.31
N LEU A 154 -6.98 -14.07 -27.13
CA LEU A 154 -6.91 -15.45 -26.70
C LEU A 154 -5.49 -15.93 -26.89
N THR A 155 -4.89 -16.43 -25.84
CA THR A 155 -3.52 -17.01 -25.85
C THR A 155 -3.55 -18.45 -25.37
N SER A 156 -2.79 -19.32 -26.01
CA SER A 156 -2.63 -20.72 -25.61
C SER A 156 -1.20 -21.18 -25.66
N ARG A 157 -0.79 -21.95 -24.64
CA ARG A 157 0.57 -22.46 -24.47
C ARG A 157 0.89 -23.68 -25.31
N ASP A 158 -0.14 -24.38 -25.81
CA ASP A 158 0.03 -25.55 -26.67
C ASP A 158 -0.99 -25.61 -27.79
N LYS A 159 -0.64 -26.25 -28.90
CA LYS A 159 -1.43 -26.33 -30.12
C LYS A 159 -2.76 -27.08 -29.94
N SER A 160 -2.76 -28.10 -29.09
CA SER A 160 -3.96 -28.95 -28.86
C SER A 160 -5.03 -28.13 -28.13
N SER A 161 -4.64 -27.46 -27.02
CA SER A 161 -5.53 -26.56 -26.27
C SER A 161 -6.01 -25.41 -27.16
N TYR A 162 -5.13 -24.82 -27.98
CA TYR A 162 -5.49 -23.79 -28.93
C TYR A 162 -6.57 -24.26 -29.92
N GLN A 163 -6.38 -25.44 -30.55
CA GLN A 163 -7.35 -25.99 -31.50
C GLN A 163 -8.73 -26.23 -30.88
N LYS A 164 -8.72 -26.72 -29.63
CA LYS A 164 -9.96 -26.96 -28.86
C LYS A 164 -10.69 -25.66 -28.50
N ASP A 165 -9.95 -24.65 -28.04
CA ASP A 165 -10.51 -23.49 -27.34
C ASP A 165 -10.60 -22.22 -28.21
N SER A 166 -10.00 -22.22 -29.41
CA SER A 166 -9.89 -21.02 -30.27
C SER A 166 -11.23 -20.41 -30.70
N GLY A 167 -12.29 -21.22 -30.78
CA GLY A 167 -13.64 -20.73 -31.08
C GLY A 167 -14.31 -19.97 -29.92
N ALA A 168 -13.75 -20.06 -28.71
CA ALA A 168 -14.28 -19.34 -27.55
C ALA A 168 -14.16 -17.83 -27.71
N LEU A 169 -13.12 -17.33 -28.39
CA LEU A 169 -12.92 -15.89 -28.62
C LEU A 169 -14.09 -15.27 -29.41
N GLU A 170 -14.57 -15.96 -30.41
CA GLU A 170 -15.67 -15.44 -31.23
C GLU A 170 -16.97 -15.31 -30.41
N LYS A 171 -17.26 -16.28 -29.53
CA LYS A 171 -18.41 -16.21 -28.60
C LYS A 171 -18.28 -15.02 -27.65
N VAL A 172 -17.09 -14.72 -27.16
CA VAL A 172 -16.85 -13.55 -26.30
C VAL A 172 -17.05 -12.26 -27.07
N LEU A 173 -16.54 -12.15 -28.29
CA LEU A 173 -16.74 -10.97 -29.16
C LEU A 173 -18.22 -10.75 -29.51
N GLN A 174 -18.96 -11.82 -29.80
CA GLN A 174 -20.39 -11.74 -30.06
C GLN A 174 -21.22 -11.33 -28.85
N SER A 175 -20.73 -11.57 -27.64
CA SER A 175 -21.38 -11.14 -26.38
C SER A 175 -21.08 -9.70 -25.99
N LEU A 176 -20.11 -9.05 -26.63
CA LEU A 176 -19.63 -7.71 -26.29
C LEU A 176 -20.76 -6.67 -26.44
N VAL A 177 -20.88 -5.83 -25.40
CA VAL A 177 -21.76 -4.66 -25.37
C VAL A 177 -20.93 -3.46 -25.00
N TYR A 178 -20.95 -2.43 -25.84
CA TYR A 178 -20.33 -1.15 -25.55
C TYR A 178 -20.95 -0.50 -24.32
N VAL A 179 -20.13 0.06 -23.48
CA VAL A 179 -20.56 0.84 -22.31
C VAL A 179 -20.01 2.24 -22.51
N GLU A 180 -20.92 3.20 -22.59
CA GLU A 180 -20.51 4.59 -22.63
C GLU A 180 -19.79 4.94 -21.33
N PRO A 181 -18.59 5.54 -21.40
CA PRO A 181 -17.93 5.99 -20.20
C PRO A 181 -18.88 6.96 -19.49
N LYS A 182 -19.22 6.71 -18.25
CA LYS A 182 -19.96 7.70 -17.44
C LYS A 182 -19.11 8.97 -17.46
N SER A 183 -19.65 10.00 -18.12
CA SER A 183 -19.12 11.38 -18.30
C SER A 183 -17.68 11.64 -17.85
N GLU A 184 -16.92 12.19 -18.72
CA GLU A 184 -15.62 12.95 -18.75
C GLU A 184 -14.80 13.18 -17.46
N VAL A 185 -15.14 12.60 -16.33
CA VAL A 185 -14.26 12.54 -15.17
C VAL A 185 -13.41 11.28 -15.34
N ALA A 186 -12.17 11.44 -15.73
CA ALA A 186 -11.19 10.36 -15.66
C ALA A 186 -11.36 9.70 -14.30
N SER A 187 -11.58 8.38 -14.25
CA SER A 187 -11.72 7.69 -12.97
C SER A 187 -10.44 7.91 -12.15
N GLY A 188 -10.51 7.91 -10.83
CA GLY A 188 -9.32 8.00 -9.99
C GLY A 188 -8.20 7.06 -10.42
N GLN A 189 -8.56 5.92 -11.00
CA GLN A 189 -7.64 4.94 -11.56
C GLN A 189 -6.91 5.38 -12.82
N GLU A 190 -7.58 6.14 -13.69
CA GLU A 190 -6.91 6.71 -14.85
C GLU A 190 -5.89 7.76 -14.41
N TYR A 191 -6.21 8.58 -13.42
CA TYR A 191 -5.27 9.52 -12.84
C TYR A 191 -4.09 8.79 -12.18
N ALA A 192 -4.34 7.75 -11.40
CA ALA A 192 -3.30 6.94 -10.76
C ALA A 192 -2.40 6.23 -11.80
N ARG A 193 -2.96 5.81 -12.94
CA ARG A 193 -2.21 5.24 -14.07
C ARG A 193 -1.33 6.29 -14.74
N ARG A 194 -1.89 7.48 -15.05
CA ARG A 194 -1.14 8.60 -15.63
C ARG A 194 -0.02 9.07 -14.72
N TYR A 195 -0.27 9.15 -13.41
CA TYR A 195 0.74 9.49 -12.41
C TYR A 195 1.92 8.52 -12.45
N ARG A 196 1.67 7.21 -12.43
CA ARG A 196 2.73 6.19 -12.54
C ARG A 196 3.50 6.30 -13.85
N GLN A 197 2.80 6.53 -14.96
CA GLN A 197 3.42 6.70 -16.27
C GLN A 197 4.37 7.93 -16.29
N LEU A 198 3.97 9.05 -15.69
CA LEU A 198 4.83 10.24 -15.59
C LEU A 198 6.06 10.01 -14.71
N LEU A 199 5.92 9.25 -13.61
CA LEU A 199 7.05 8.83 -12.79
C LEU A 199 8.04 7.97 -13.57
N ASP A 200 7.55 6.97 -14.31
CA ASP A 200 8.39 6.08 -15.13
C ASP A 200 9.12 6.85 -16.24
N GLN A 201 8.48 7.87 -16.80
CA GLN A 201 9.04 8.76 -17.81
C GLN A 201 9.94 9.87 -17.24
N ARG A 202 10.05 9.99 -15.91
CA ARG A 202 10.73 11.08 -15.20
C ARG A 202 10.25 12.48 -15.62
N ALA A 203 8.96 12.60 -15.93
CA ALA A 203 8.32 13.82 -16.39
C ALA A 203 7.81 14.67 -15.20
N GLU A 204 8.69 14.97 -14.24
CA GLU A 204 8.34 15.60 -12.95
C GLU A 204 7.53 16.89 -13.11
N GLY A 205 7.84 17.73 -14.08
CA GLY A 205 7.12 18.98 -14.32
C GLY A 205 5.66 18.82 -14.77
N GLN A 206 5.22 17.59 -15.12
CA GLN A 206 3.84 17.29 -15.49
C GLN A 206 3.03 16.64 -14.36
N ILE A 207 3.70 16.25 -13.26
CA ILE A 207 3.06 15.53 -12.16
C ILE A 207 2.15 16.45 -11.36
N GLU A 208 2.63 17.60 -10.94
CA GLU A 208 1.86 18.55 -10.12
C GLU A 208 0.59 19.05 -10.84
N PRO A 209 0.62 19.45 -12.13
CA PRO A 209 -0.59 19.75 -12.89
C PRO A 209 -1.58 18.58 -12.94
N LEU A 210 -1.10 17.34 -13.13
CA LEU A 210 -1.95 16.15 -13.13
C LEU A 210 -2.63 15.93 -11.77
N LEU A 211 -1.90 16.07 -10.67
CA LEU A 211 -2.43 15.88 -9.32
C LEU A 211 -3.45 16.96 -8.96
N THR A 212 -3.24 18.19 -9.42
CA THR A 212 -4.21 19.29 -9.27
C THR A 212 -5.49 18.98 -10.05
N GLU A 213 -5.35 18.61 -11.34
CA GLU A 213 -6.49 18.19 -12.16
C GLU A 213 -7.26 17.02 -11.50
N TRP A 214 -6.56 16.05 -10.92
CA TRP A 214 -7.19 14.90 -10.26
C TRP A 214 -8.06 15.34 -9.07
N ARG A 215 -7.53 16.18 -8.16
CA ARG A 215 -8.30 16.71 -7.02
C ARG A 215 -9.49 17.56 -7.45
N GLU A 216 -9.37 18.31 -8.53
CA GLU A 216 -10.46 19.15 -9.06
C GLU A 216 -11.56 18.34 -9.73
N LYS A 217 -11.19 17.31 -10.50
CA LYS A 217 -12.13 16.53 -11.31
C LYS A 217 -12.71 15.33 -10.56
N ALA A 218 -12.02 14.83 -9.54
CA ALA A 218 -12.47 13.74 -8.68
C ALA A 218 -12.26 14.11 -7.19
N PRO A 219 -12.95 15.16 -6.69
CA PRO A 219 -12.75 15.66 -5.32
C PRO A 219 -13.14 14.64 -4.23
N ASP A 220 -13.96 13.65 -4.58
CA ASP A 220 -14.43 12.58 -3.70
C ASP A 220 -13.56 11.32 -3.77
N ASP A 221 -12.41 11.40 -4.44
CA ASP A 221 -11.43 10.30 -4.52
C ASP A 221 -10.31 10.52 -3.48
N PRO A 222 -10.25 9.73 -2.39
CA PRO A 222 -9.22 9.88 -1.37
C PRO A 222 -7.80 9.71 -1.93
N ASP A 223 -7.63 8.86 -2.97
CA ASP A 223 -6.32 8.61 -3.59
C ASP A 223 -5.75 9.88 -4.26
N ALA A 224 -6.59 10.81 -4.71
CA ALA A 224 -6.16 12.10 -5.27
C ALA A 224 -5.41 12.94 -4.23
N TRP A 225 -5.91 12.96 -3.00
CA TRP A 225 -5.35 13.71 -1.89
C TRP A 225 -4.11 13.04 -1.31
N ILE A 226 -4.20 11.74 -1.05
CA ILE A 226 -3.09 10.93 -0.54
C ILE A 226 -1.89 10.97 -1.50
N THR A 227 -2.14 10.76 -2.81
CA THR A 227 -1.08 10.78 -3.83
C THR A 227 -0.43 12.15 -3.95
N SER A 228 -1.23 13.23 -3.87
CA SER A 228 -0.71 14.58 -3.89
C SER A 228 0.17 14.90 -2.68
N ALA A 229 -0.27 14.54 -1.48
CA ALA A 229 0.52 14.72 -0.27
C ALA A 229 1.83 13.94 -0.31
N ASN A 230 1.76 12.68 -0.77
CA ASN A 230 2.95 11.83 -0.95
C ASN A 230 3.92 12.39 -1.99
N PHE A 231 3.42 13.03 -3.06
CA PHE A 231 4.26 13.68 -4.05
C PHE A 231 5.10 14.79 -3.40
N TYR A 232 4.47 15.71 -2.65
CA TYR A 232 5.21 16.77 -1.96
C TYR A 232 6.12 16.23 -0.86
N PHE A 233 5.66 15.25 -0.08
CA PHE A 233 6.51 14.59 0.92
C PHE A 233 7.76 13.95 0.32
N ASN A 234 7.68 13.40 -0.89
CA ASN A 234 8.82 12.75 -1.55
C ASN A 234 9.75 13.74 -2.27
N GLN A 235 9.35 14.99 -2.44
CA GLN A 235 10.21 16.03 -2.98
C GLN A 235 11.36 16.33 -2.01
N ARG A 236 12.56 16.30 -2.53
CA ARG A 236 13.78 16.62 -1.77
C ARG A 236 14.54 17.73 -2.43
N GLN A 237 14.99 18.70 -1.64
CA GLN A 237 15.92 19.69 -2.11
C GLN A 237 17.30 19.07 -2.24
N THR A 238 17.93 19.21 -3.42
CA THR A 238 19.29 18.76 -3.65
C THR A 238 20.25 19.86 -3.26
N ASN A 239 21.07 19.62 -2.25
CA ASN A 239 22.11 20.55 -1.81
C ASN A 239 23.48 20.02 -2.21
N ILE A 240 24.28 20.85 -2.88
CA ILE A 240 25.67 20.55 -3.22
C ILE A 240 26.57 21.36 -2.29
N SER A 241 27.44 20.67 -1.58
CA SER A 241 28.36 21.30 -0.62
C SER A 241 29.81 20.88 -0.89
N THR A 242 30.72 21.77 -0.64
CA THR A 242 32.16 21.47 -0.61
C THR A 242 32.68 21.02 0.77
N LYS A 243 31.76 20.92 1.74
CA LYS A 243 32.05 20.42 3.09
C LYS A 243 32.20 18.90 3.12
N THR A 244 32.73 18.37 4.20
CA THR A 244 32.80 16.93 4.47
C THR A 244 31.41 16.35 4.45
N PRO A 245 31.18 15.22 3.74
CA PRO A 245 29.88 14.56 3.69
C PRO A 245 29.38 14.15 5.07
N SER A 246 28.09 14.35 5.30
CA SER A 246 27.37 13.78 6.44
C SER A 246 26.97 12.33 6.18
N PRO A 247 26.64 11.52 7.21
CA PRO A 247 26.10 10.19 6.99
C PRO A 247 24.84 10.23 6.12
N GLY A 248 24.87 9.54 4.98
CA GLY A 248 23.76 9.51 4.00
C GLY A 248 23.98 10.39 2.76
N ASP A 249 24.97 11.30 2.77
CA ASP A 249 25.31 12.11 1.61
C ASP A 249 26.03 11.30 0.53
N ILE A 250 25.83 11.69 -0.73
CA ILE A 250 26.64 11.20 -1.84
C ILE A 250 27.95 11.98 -1.88
N THR A 251 29.06 11.27 -1.74
CA THR A 251 30.40 11.86 -1.81
C THR A 251 30.78 12.16 -3.27
N LEU A 252 31.17 13.38 -3.54
CA LEU A 252 31.75 13.78 -4.82
C LEU A 252 33.28 13.73 -4.73
N THR A 253 33.93 13.06 -5.68
CA THR A 253 35.40 13.02 -5.79
C THR A 253 35.85 13.55 -7.15
N ASP A 254 37.04 14.17 -7.16
CA ASP A 254 37.69 14.57 -8.40
C ASP A 254 38.25 13.35 -9.17
N LYS A 255 38.82 13.60 -10.35
CA LYS A 255 39.40 12.52 -11.20
C LYS A 255 40.60 11.81 -10.53
N LYS A 256 41.13 12.32 -9.45
CA LYS A 256 42.23 11.73 -8.66
C LYS A 256 41.74 11.05 -7.38
N GLY A 257 40.40 10.95 -7.19
CA GLY A 257 39.79 10.33 -6.00
C GLY A 257 39.79 11.22 -4.76
N LYS A 258 40.21 12.51 -4.87
CA LYS A 258 40.18 13.46 -3.75
C LYS A 258 38.75 13.98 -3.56
N LEU A 259 38.37 14.18 -2.30
CA LEU A 259 37.07 14.76 -1.95
C LEU A 259 36.90 16.12 -2.62
N ALA A 260 35.84 16.27 -3.42
CA ALA A 260 35.48 17.52 -4.08
C ALA A 260 34.21 18.14 -3.45
N GLY A 261 33.42 17.36 -2.74
CA GLY A 261 32.18 17.81 -2.08
C GLY A 261 31.25 16.69 -1.76
N SER A 262 30.00 17.05 -1.46
CA SER A 262 28.90 16.13 -1.21
C SER A 262 27.60 16.61 -1.83
N VAL A 263 26.68 15.68 -2.07
CA VAL A 263 25.30 15.95 -2.43
C VAL A 263 24.41 15.36 -1.35
N SER A 264 23.61 16.22 -0.71
CA SER A 264 22.55 15.81 0.21
C SER A 264 21.16 16.04 -0.40
N PHE A 265 20.20 15.25 0.05
CA PHE A 265 18.79 15.37 -0.33
C PHE A 265 17.97 15.65 0.94
N GLU A 266 17.57 16.88 1.11
CA GLU A 266 16.92 17.36 2.33
C GLU A 266 15.42 17.54 2.10
N GLN A 267 14.63 17.15 3.10
CA GLN A 267 13.23 17.48 3.18
C GLN A 267 13.08 18.95 3.54
N THR A 268 12.21 19.69 2.84
CA THR A 268 11.93 21.09 3.18
C THR A 268 10.68 21.20 4.04
N ASN A 269 10.68 22.15 4.98
CA ASN A 269 9.49 22.45 5.79
C ASN A 269 8.31 22.92 4.92
N GLU A 270 8.58 23.55 3.78
CA GLU A 270 7.56 23.98 2.83
C GLU A 270 6.83 22.78 2.21
N ASN A 271 7.57 21.75 1.76
CA ASN A 271 6.97 20.53 1.21
C ASN A 271 6.20 19.74 2.27
N LEU A 272 6.72 19.65 3.50
CA LEU A 272 6.01 19.03 4.62
C LEU A 272 4.72 19.76 4.93
N LYS A 273 4.77 21.10 4.98
CA LYS A 273 3.58 21.92 5.20
C LYS A 273 2.55 21.74 4.09
N HIS A 274 2.97 21.74 2.83
CA HIS A 274 2.07 21.54 1.71
C HIS A 274 1.39 20.14 1.77
N ALA A 275 2.17 19.10 2.06
CA ALA A 275 1.62 17.75 2.26
C ALA A 275 0.64 17.71 3.45
N ALA A 276 0.96 18.37 4.56
CA ALA A 276 0.08 18.45 5.73
C ALA A 276 -1.23 19.23 5.43
N ASP A 277 -1.16 20.33 4.71
CA ASP A 277 -2.35 21.13 4.34
C ASP A 277 -3.30 20.30 3.47
N LEU A 278 -2.79 19.52 2.51
CA LEU A 278 -3.59 18.60 1.68
C LEU A 278 -4.25 17.51 2.52
N LEU A 279 -3.50 16.85 3.41
CA LEU A 279 -4.05 15.80 4.27
C LEU A 279 -5.03 16.36 5.30
N LYS A 280 -4.83 17.58 5.81
CA LYS A 280 -5.77 18.28 6.70
C LYS A 280 -7.11 18.51 6.03
N GLU A 281 -7.12 18.93 4.77
CA GLU A 281 -8.36 19.05 4.00
C GLU A 281 -8.99 17.67 3.78
N ALA A 282 -8.18 16.66 3.45
CA ALA A 282 -8.64 15.30 3.22
C ALA A 282 -9.25 14.66 4.48
N THR A 283 -8.77 14.93 5.69
CA THR A 283 -9.41 14.44 6.94
C THR A 283 -10.83 14.98 7.12
N THR A 284 -11.14 16.13 6.56
CA THR A 284 -12.50 16.69 6.62
C THR A 284 -13.43 16.05 5.59
N LYS A 285 -12.89 15.67 4.43
CA LYS A 285 -13.66 15.06 3.34
C LYS A 285 -13.86 13.54 3.56
N PHE A 286 -12.85 12.89 4.11
CA PHE A 286 -12.79 11.43 4.28
C PHE A 286 -12.43 11.07 5.74
N PRO A 287 -13.25 11.45 6.71
CA PRO A 287 -12.91 11.26 8.12
C PRO A 287 -12.86 9.77 8.53
N ASP A 288 -13.50 8.89 7.76
CA ASP A 288 -13.49 7.44 7.93
C ASP A 288 -12.17 6.76 7.45
N HIS A 289 -11.28 7.48 6.77
CA HIS A 289 -9.99 7.00 6.30
C HIS A 289 -8.89 7.27 7.32
N LEU A 290 -8.56 6.28 8.17
CA LEU A 290 -7.56 6.43 9.23
C LEU A 290 -6.14 6.61 8.70
N ASP A 291 -5.83 6.08 7.53
CA ASP A 291 -4.55 6.29 6.86
C ASP A 291 -4.30 7.77 6.52
N ILE A 292 -5.35 8.56 6.26
CA ILE A 292 -5.24 10.01 6.06
C ILE A 292 -4.91 10.73 7.37
N TRP A 293 -5.57 10.37 8.48
CA TRP A 293 -5.26 10.93 9.80
C TRP A 293 -3.84 10.60 10.25
N CYS A 294 -3.43 9.33 10.08
CA CYS A 294 -2.07 8.91 10.35
C CYS A 294 -1.07 9.65 9.45
N GLY A 295 -1.36 9.77 8.15
CA GLY A 295 -0.52 10.55 7.24
C GLY A 295 -0.33 11.99 7.70
N LEU A 296 -1.40 12.67 8.14
CA LEU A 296 -1.34 14.04 8.65
C LEU A 296 -0.51 14.14 9.94
N ALA A 297 -0.74 13.23 10.91
CA ALA A 297 0.04 13.19 12.14
C ALA A 297 1.53 12.98 11.84
N PHE A 298 1.85 12.09 10.87
CA PHE A 298 3.22 11.86 10.43
C PHE A 298 3.87 13.09 9.79
N MET A 299 3.15 13.89 8.99
CA MET A 299 3.69 15.14 8.44
C MET A 299 4.07 16.12 9.56
N TYR A 300 3.23 16.22 10.59
CA TYR A 300 3.53 17.06 11.75
C TYR A 300 4.71 16.51 12.58
N GLN A 301 4.81 15.20 12.75
CA GLN A 301 5.94 14.55 13.43
C GLN A 301 7.26 14.82 12.70
N GLU A 302 7.30 14.67 11.37
CA GLU A 302 8.49 14.95 10.55
C GLU A 302 8.88 16.44 10.54
N SER A 303 7.91 17.35 10.64
CA SER A 303 8.16 18.79 10.76
C SER A 303 8.52 19.25 12.19
N GLY A 304 8.41 18.35 13.18
CA GLY A 304 8.64 18.66 14.59
C GLY A 304 7.48 19.43 15.26
N ASP A 305 6.33 19.51 14.61
CA ASP A 305 5.12 20.20 15.12
C ASP A 305 4.29 19.27 15.98
N PHE A 306 4.77 18.98 17.18
CA PHE A 306 4.13 18.05 18.10
C PHE A 306 2.71 18.47 18.51
N ASP A 307 2.45 19.76 18.66
CA ASP A 307 1.13 20.24 19.09
C ASP A 307 0.06 19.88 18.06
N ASN A 308 0.33 20.07 16.79
CA ASN A 308 -0.56 19.69 15.70
C ASN A 308 -0.62 18.17 15.49
N GLU A 309 0.47 17.43 15.71
CA GLU A 309 0.49 15.97 15.72
C GLU A 309 -0.47 15.44 16.77
N LEU A 310 -0.29 15.84 18.05
CA LEU A 310 -1.14 15.39 19.15
C LEU A 310 -2.60 15.80 18.97
N ALA A 311 -2.86 17.02 18.47
CA ALA A 311 -4.21 17.47 18.16
C ALA A 311 -4.87 16.61 17.07
N THR A 312 -4.09 16.16 16.07
CA THR A 312 -4.56 15.29 15.00
C THR A 312 -4.89 13.90 15.55
N LEU A 313 -3.99 13.31 16.35
CA LEU A 313 -4.23 12.02 17.00
C LEU A 313 -5.47 12.04 17.89
N LYS A 314 -5.68 13.12 18.69
CA LYS A 314 -6.89 13.29 19.50
C LYS A 314 -8.17 13.34 18.65
N LYS A 315 -8.17 14.05 17.52
CA LYS A 315 -9.33 14.11 16.63
C LYS A 315 -9.60 12.76 15.97
N MET A 316 -8.56 12.05 15.52
CA MET A 316 -8.67 10.70 14.98
C MET A 316 -9.32 9.77 16.01
N VAL A 317 -8.82 9.77 17.25
CA VAL A 317 -9.37 8.96 18.34
C VAL A 317 -10.84 9.30 18.62
N ALA A 318 -11.18 10.58 18.70
CA ALA A 318 -12.57 11.02 18.91
C ALA A 318 -13.48 10.48 17.79
N TYR A 319 -13.09 10.67 16.54
CA TYR A 319 -13.86 10.17 15.39
C TYR A 319 -14.02 8.64 15.41
N THR A 320 -12.96 7.89 15.70
CA THR A 320 -13.01 6.42 15.73
C THR A 320 -13.90 5.87 16.82
N ARG A 321 -14.01 6.56 17.96
CA ARG A 321 -14.92 6.17 19.04
C ARG A 321 -16.39 6.41 18.71
N GLU A 322 -16.68 7.45 17.94
CA GLU A 322 -18.05 7.74 17.46
C GLU A 322 -18.47 6.82 16.30
N HIS A 323 -17.51 6.35 15.49
CA HIS A 323 -17.75 5.59 14.26
C HIS A 323 -16.92 4.30 14.16
N PRO A 324 -16.98 3.37 15.14
CA PRO A 324 -16.03 2.26 15.25
C PRO A 324 -16.14 1.19 14.14
N THR A 325 -17.23 1.15 13.37
CA THR A 325 -17.51 0.08 12.40
C THR A 325 -17.39 0.51 10.93
N GLN A 326 -17.18 1.80 10.67
CA GLN A 326 -17.16 2.34 9.28
C GLN A 326 -15.76 2.80 8.85
N LEU A 327 -14.76 2.40 9.59
CA LEU A 327 -13.40 2.85 9.41
C LEU A 327 -12.69 2.12 8.29
N LYS A 328 -11.88 2.87 7.55
CA LYS A 328 -11.10 2.39 6.41
C LYS A 328 -9.62 2.59 6.64
N TRP A 329 -8.86 1.75 6.02
CA TRP A 329 -7.41 1.79 5.94
C TRP A 329 -6.97 1.62 4.51
N LEU A 330 -5.78 2.00 4.17
CA LEU A 330 -5.14 1.89 2.85
C LEU A 330 -6.05 1.42 1.70
N LYS A 331 -6.23 2.22 0.68
CA LYS A 331 -7.07 1.94 -0.49
C LYS A 331 -8.57 1.79 -0.18
N GLY A 332 -9.02 2.30 0.96
CA GLY A 332 -10.42 2.23 1.36
C GLY A 332 -10.88 0.85 1.83
N GLU A 333 -9.96 -0.06 2.13
CA GLU A 333 -10.29 -1.36 2.72
C GLU A 333 -10.72 -1.19 4.19
N PRO A 334 -11.64 -2.02 4.71
CA PRO A 334 -11.93 -2.04 6.14
C PRO A 334 -10.67 -2.29 6.98
N LEU A 335 -10.71 -1.89 8.25
CA LEU A 335 -9.62 -2.24 9.18
C LEU A 335 -9.44 -3.75 9.28
N SER A 336 -8.19 -4.20 9.41
CA SER A 336 -7.84 -5.63 9.57
C SER A 336 -8.26 -6.21 10.92
N GLU A 337 -8.53 -5.34 11.89
CA GLU A 337 -8.90 -5.68 13.26
C GLU A 337 -9.82 -4.59 13.86
N PRO A 338 -10.50 -4.84 14.98
CA PRO A 338 -11.36 -3.85 15.60
C PRO A 338 -10.63 -2.54 15.95
N ALA A 339 -11.32 -1.43 15.85
CA ALA A 339 -10.75 -0.09 16.06
C ALA A 339 -10.15 0.11 17.46
N ASP A 340 -10.72 -0.54 18.49
CA ASP A 340 -10.26 -0.50 19.88
C ASP A 340 -8.93 -1.23 20.10
N LYS A 341 -8.46 -1.99 19.10
CA LYS A 341 -7.13 -2.57 19.08
C LYS A 341 -6.23 -1.86 18.06
N PHE A 342 -6.74 -1.59 16.86
CA PHE A 342 -5.97 -0.95 15.79
C PHE A 342 -5.45 0.45 16.18
N VAL A 343 -6.30 1.27 16.81
CA VAL A 343 -5.92 2.67 17.12
C VAL A 343 -4.91 2.77 18.27
N PRO A 344 -5.01 2.02 19.38
CA PRO A 344 -3.95 1.94 20.39
C PRO A 344 -2.60 1.55 19.83
N ASP A 345 -2.55 0.56 18.92
CA ASP A 345 -1.30 0.16 18.27
C ASP A 345 -0.71 1.32 17.43
N LYS A 346 -1.55 2.10 16.75
CA LYS A 346 -1.09 3.30 16.03
C LYS A 346 -0.58 4.39 16.98
N LEU A 347 -1.26 4.64 18.10
CA LEU A 347 -0.78 5.58 19.11
C LEU A 347 0.59 5.14 19.68
N HIS A 348 0.78 3.85 19.94
CA HIS A 348 2.07 3.31 20.33
C HIS A 348 3.16 3.56 19.28
N GLU A 349 2.86 3.36 17.97
CA GLU A 349 3.81 3.63 16.88
C GLU A 349 4.28 5.09 16.91
N TYR A 350 3.37 6.06 17.08
CA TYR A 350 3.72 7.49 17.21
C TYR A 350 4.50 7.79 18.49
N GLY A 351 4.10 7.24 19.63
CA GLY A 351 4.79 7.40 20.90
C GLY A 351 6.21 6.87 20.86
N SER A 352 6.41 5.67 20.28
CA SER A 352 7.71 5.01 20.21
C SER A 352 8.75 5.76 19.34
N TYR A 353 8.32 6.71 18.52
CA TYR A 353 9.24 7.62 17.82
C TYR A 353 9.97 8.53 18.81
N TYR A 354 9.28 9.00 19.84
CA TYR A 354 9.82 9.88 20.87
C TYR A 354 10.63 9.11 21.90
N GLU A 355 10.17 7.92 22.33
CA GLU A 355 10.88 7.02 23.26
C GLU A 355 12.35 6.83 22.88
N LYS A 356 12.66 6.78 21.59
CA LYS A 356 14.02 6.49 21.07
C LYS A 356 14.94 7.69 20.98
N LYS A 357 14.48 8.88 21.33
CA LYS A 357 15.28 10.12 21.19
C LYS A 357 16.08 10.50 22.43
N GLU A 358 15.86 9.83 23.55
CA GLU A 358 16.63 9.95 24.79
C GLU A 358 16.78 11.40 25.29
N ASN A 359 15.71 12.20 25.24
CA ASN A 359 15.70 13.55 25.82
C ASN A 359 14.37 13.85 26.51
N SER A 360 14.42 14.68 27.55
CA SER A 360 13.30 14.93 28.46
C SER A 360 12.07 15.58 27.80
N GLU A 361 12.21 16.24 26.68
CA GLU A 361 11.09 16.85 25.96
C GLU A 361 10.36 15.79 25.14
N ASP A 362 11.08 14.91 24.47
CA ASP A 362 10.50 13.82 23.71
C ASP A 362 9.90 12.77 24.65
N ASP A 363 10.48 12.53 25.83
CA ASP A 363 9.86 11.67 26.86
C ASP A 363 8.49 12.19 27.29
N LYS A 364 8.30 13.50 27.45
CA LYS A 364 7.01 14.10 27.75
C LYS A 364 6.02 13.92 26.60
N ARG A 365 6.47 14.05 25.35
CA ARG A 365 5.65 13.83 24.15
C ARG A 365 5.18 12.37 24.11
N TRP A 366 6.09 11.43 24.31
CA TRP A 366 5.75 10.02 24.43
C TRP A 366 4.65 9.78 25.49
N PHE A 367 4.84 10.32 26.69
CA PHE A 367 3.87 10.18 27.77
C PHE A 367 2.51 10.81 27.47
N GLN A 368 2.46 11.94 26.76
CA GLN A 368 1.20 12.54 26.35
C GLN A 368 0.41 11.66 25.39
N ILE A 369 1.10 10.96 24.47
CA ILE A 369 0.48 10.00 23.56
C ILE A 369 0.03 8.74 24.31
N ALA A 370 0.87 8.21 25.22
CA ALA A 370 0.51 7.09 26.08
C ALA A 370 -0.70 7.41 26.97
N THR A 371 -0.78 8.63 27.51
CA THR A 371 -1.94 9.10 28.27
C THR A 371 -3.21 9.14 27.42
N LEU A 372 -3.12 9.62 26.18
CA LEU A 372 -4.25 9.59 25.25
C LEU A 372 -4.73 8.13 25.03
N ALA A 373 -3.80 7.19 24.88
CA ALA A 373 -4.14 5.77 24.73
C ALA A 373 -4.83 5.20 25.98
N THR A 374 -4.28 5.43 27.19
CA THR A 374 -4.87 4.92 28.43
C THR A 374 -6.23 5.51 28.76
N ASP A 375 -6.43 6.80 28.48
CA ASP A 375 -7.69 7.52 28.74
C ASP A 375 -8.80 7.06 27.79
N GLN A 376 -8.48 6.84 26.55
CA GLN A 376 -9.46 6.53 25.52
C GLN A 376 -9.69 5.04 25.30
N TYR A 377 -8.67 4.21 25.60
CA TYR A 377 -8.71 2.75 25.44
C TYR A 377 -8.29 2.04 26.75
N PRO A 378 -9.06 2.22 27.84
CA PRO A 378 -8.66 1.71 29.19
C PRO A 378 -8.63 0.18 29.30
N ASN A 379 -9.10 -0.53 28.27
CA ASN A 379 -9.07 -1.99 28.20
C ASN A 379 -7.93 -2.52 27.32
N ASP A 380 -7.15 -1.63 26.68
CA ASP A 380 -5.97 -2.01 25.93
C ASP A 380 -4.71 -1.94 26.82
N PRO A 381 -3.86 -3.00 26.85
CA PRO A 381 -2.69 -3.03 27.71
C PRO A 381 -1.53 -2.16 27.20
N GLN A 382 -1.51 -1.77 25.91
CA GLN A 382 -0.33 -1.14 25.31
C GLN A 382 -0.07 0.26 25.85
N GLY A 383 -1.10 1.10 25.94
CA GLY A 383 -0.97 2.44 26.52
C GLY A 383 -0.43 2.43 27.96
N PHE A 384 -0.82 1.42 28.77
CA PHE A 384 -0.29 1.26 30.12
C PHE A 384 1.18 0.82 30.14
N LYS A 385 1.62 0.00 29.18
CA LYS A 385 3.04 -0.36 29.04
C LYS A 385 3.88 0.87 28.69
N ASP A 386 3.40 1.71 27.77
CA ASP A 386 4.08 2.93 27.35
C ASP A 386 4.17 3.94 28.50
N ALA A 387 3.08 4.18 29.22
CA ALA A 387 3.08 5.02 30.41
C ALA A 387 4.03 4.49 31.51
N ALA A 388 4.09 3.18 31.69
CA ALA A 388 4.98 2.54 32.64
C ALA A 388 6.45 2.70 32.24
N GLY A 389 6.78 2.61 30.94
CA GLY A 389 8.11 2.89 30.40
C GLY A 389 8.56 4.30 30.74
N TYR A 390 7.73 5.30 30.46
CA TYR A 390 7.99 6.69 30.80
C TYR A 390 8.30 6.89 32.32
N TRP A 391 7.47 6.32 33.19
CA TRP A 391 7.69 6.42 34.64
C TRP A 391 8.98 5.71 35.08
N ALA A 392 9.32 4.59 34.44
CA ALA A 392 10.57 3.88 34.71
C ALA A 392 11.81 4.70 34.32
N ASP A 393 11.78 5.38 33.19
CA ASP A 393 12.86 6.25 32.71
C ASP A 393 13.09 7.45 33.64
N LEU A 394 12.03 7.94 34.29
CA LEU A 394 12.12 8.97 35.31
C LEU A 394 12.54 8.44 36.71
N GLY A 395 12.67 7.11 36.88
CA GLY A 395 12.94 6.50 38.18
C GLY A 395 11.72 6.51 39.13
N GLU A 396 10.53 6.84 38.62
CA GLU A 396 9.26 6.85 39.38
C GLU A 396 8.69 5.42 39.48
N TRP A 397 9.46 4.57 40.13
CA TRP A 397 9.27 3.10 40.18
C TRP A 397 7.88 2.66 40.64
N GLN A 398 7.28 3.40 41.59
CA GLN A 398 5.95 3.07 42.08
C GLN A 398 4.88 3.28 40.99
N LYS A 399 4.93 4.40 40.26
CA LYS A 399 4.01 4.68 39.14
C LYS A 399 4.20 3.71 38.01
N ALA A 400 5.47 3.38 37.71
CA ALA A 400 5.81 2.39 36.67
C ALA A 400 5.21 1.02 37.03
N ARG A 401 5.33 0.59 38.30
CA ARG A 401 4.76 -0.65 38.79
C ARG A 401 3.24 -0.69 38.64
N GLU A 402 2.55 0.35 39.10
CA GLU A 402 1.08 0.44 39.02
C GLU A 402 0.59 0.35 37.57
N SER A 403 1.28 1.04 36.64
CA SER A 403 0.96 1.00 35.21
C SER A 403 1.21 -0.39 34.60
N PHE A 404 2.35 -1.05 34.89
CA PHE A 404 2.60 -2.42 34.42
C PHE A 404 1.70 -3.47 35.08
N GLU A 405 1.31 -3.32 36.34
CA GLU A 405 0.31 -4.18 36.98
C GLU A 405 -1.05 -4.07 36.25
N LYS A 406 -1.45 -2.85 35.88
CA LYS A 406 -2.66 -2.66 35.06
C LYS A 406 -2.53 -3.31 33.71
N ALA A 407 -1.41 -3.12 33.01
CA ALA A 407 -1.15 -3.79 31.74
C ALA A 407 -1.20 -5.32 31.86
N HIS A 408 -0.61 -5.88 32.93
CA HIS A 408 -0.64 -7.32 33.19
C HIS A 408 -2.04 -7.85 33.53
N GLN A 409 -2.86 -7.06 34.25
CA GLN A 409 -4.26 -7.42 34.50
C GLN A 409 -5.06 -7.53 33.22
N LEU A 410 -4.78 -6.67 32.24
CA LEU A 410 -5.45 -6.66 30.93
C LEU A 410 -4.91 -7.75 30.00
N ASP A 411 -3.62 -8.05 30.09
CA ASP A 411 -2.99 -9.15 29.33
C ASP A 411 -2.17 -10.06 30.28
N PRO A 412 -2.82 -11.02 30.97
CA PRO A 412 -2.13 -11.93 31.88
C PRO A 412 -1.15 -12.88 31.21
N LYS A 413 -1.17 -12.99 29.88
CA LYS A 413 -0.28 -13.86 29.09
C LYS A 413 0.97 -13.15 28.57
N SER A 414 1.18 -11.89 28.95
CA SER A 414 2.37 -11.13 28.54
C SER A 414 3.57 -11.46 29.43
N ALA A 415 4.47 -12.31 28.96
CA ALA A 415 5.76 -12.54 29.62
C ALA A 415 6.61 -11.27 29.70
N ALA A 416 6.49 -10.37 28.71
CA ALA A 416 7.14 -9.07 28.71
C ALA A 416 6.74 -8.21 29.92
N ALA A 417 5.43 -8.12 30.21
CA ALA A 417 4.92 -7.36 31.36
C ALA A 417 5.42 -7.93 32.70
N LEU A 418 5.46 -9.25 32.82
CA LEU A 418 6.00 -9.90 34.02
C LEU A 418 7.50 -9.62 34.19
N VAL A 419 8.29 -9.68 33.12
CA VAL A 419 9.73 -9.35 33.20
C VAL A 419 9.94 -7.89 33.59
N ALA A 420 9.17 -6.97 33.04
CA ALA A 420 9.22 -5.55 33.39
C ALA A 420 8.84 -5.33 34.86
N LEU A 421 7.78 -5.95 35.35
CA LEU A 421 7.42 -5.93 36.81
C LEU A 421 8.52 -6.49 37.67
N GLY A 422 9.20 -7.55 37.24
CA GLY A 422 10.37 -8.10 37.94
C GLY A 422 11.52 -7.12 37.99
N GLN A 423 11.83 -6.41 36.92
CA GLN A 423 12.87 -5.39 36.86
C GLN A 423 12.55 -4.22 37.78
N ILE A 424 11.35 -3.67 37.71
CA ILE A 424 10.90 -2.55 38.56
C ILE A 424 10.93 -2.95 40.05
N SER A 425 10.44 -4.15 40.38
CA SER A 425 10.49 -4.64 41.77
C SER A 425 11.93 -4.76 42.28
N ALA A 426 12.87 -5.15 41.41
CA ALA A 426 14.28 -5.23 41.76
C ALA A 426 14.90 -3.83 42.00
N GLU A 427 14.56 -2.82 41.22
CA GLU A 427 14.96 -1.42 41.40
C GLU A 427 14.38 -0.85 42.71
N MET A 428 13.15 -1.22 43.08
CA MET A 428 12.52 -0.89 44.35
C MET A 428 13.11 -1.68 45.52
N LYS A 429 14.06 -2.59 45.30
CA LYS A 429 14.63 -3.52 46.28
C LYS A 429 13.63 -4.53 46.87
N ASP A 430 12.47 -4.71 46.23
CA ASP A 430 11.51 -5.75 46.54
C ASP A 430 11.91 -7.05 45.83
N PHE A 431 12.96 -7.68 46.32
CA PHE A 431 13.54 -8.89 45.70
C PHE A 431 12.61 -10.11 45.77
N VAL A 432 11.65 -10.11 46.69
CA VAL A 432 10.65 -11.19 46.79
C VAL A 432 9.70 -11.13 45.61
N SER A 433 9.10 -9.97 45.37
CA SER A 433 8.22 -9.74 44.23
C SER A 433 8.97 -9.89 42.89
N ALA A 434 10.19 -9.34 42.82
CA ALA A 434 11.02 -9.47 41.62
C ALA A 434 11.24 -10.93 41.21
N ARG A 435 11.62 -11.78 42.17
CA ARG A 435 11.80 -13.22 41.95
C ARG A 435 10.53 -13.86 41.43
N LYS A 436 9.41 -13.62 42.12
CA LYS A 436 8.10 -14.16 41.74
C LYS A 436 7.73 -13.81 40.29
N TYR A 437 7.84 -12.56 39.92
CA TYR A 437 7.51 -12.10 38.55
C TYR A 437 8.39 -12.76 37.49
N TYR A 438 9.70 -12.89 37.72
CA TYR A 438 10.58 -13.57 36.75
C TYR A 438 10.29 -15.08 36.67
N GLU A 439 9.96 -15.74 37.78
CA GLU A 439 9.57 -17.15 37.80
C GLU A 439 8.25 -17.36 37.04
N ASP A 440 7.29 -16.47 37.22
CA ASP A 440 5.99 -16.52 36.54
C ASP A 440 6.15 -16.25 35.02
N ALA A 441 7.05 -15.33 34.61
CA ALA A 441 7.39 -15.13 33.20
C ALA A 441 7.98 -16.42 32.61
N LEU A 442 8.88 -17.12 33.30
CA LEU A 442 9.47 -18.37 32.82
C LEU A 442 8.50 -19.54 32.82
N LYS A 443 7.50 -19.57 33.70
CA LYS A 443 6.41 -20.58 33.64
C LYS A 443 5.53 -20.34 32.40
N LEU A 444 5.27 -19.08 32.09
CA LEU A 444 4.45 -18.70 30.96
C LEU A 444 5.17 -18.99 29.62
N GLU A 445 6.41 -18.58 29.49
CA GLU A 445 7.24 -18.75 28.30
C GLU A 445 8.65 -19.27 28.65
N PRO A 446 8.84 -20.58 28.83
CA PRO A 446 10.14 -21.14 29.27
C PRO A 446 11.29 -20.88 28.29
N ASN A 447 10.97 -20.74 26.98
CA ASN A 447 11.92 -20.54 25.87
C ASN A 447 11.54 -19.33 25.00
N GLY A 448 10.70 -18.43 25.52
CA GLY A 448 10.30 -17.21 24.81
C GLY A 448 11.41 -16.16 24.76
N GLN A 449 11.11 -15.06 24.07
CA GLN A 449 12.04 -13.95 23.85
C GLN A 449 12.65 -13.40 25.16
N TYR A 450 11.86 -13.35 26.24
CA TYR A 450 12.25 -12.78 27.53
C TYR A 450 12.80 -13.80 28.56
N SER A 451 12.83 -15.07 28.17
CA SER A 451 13.25 -16.13 29.10
C SER A 451 14.71 -16.01 29.54
N GLN A 452 15.59 -15.59 28.65
CA GLN A 452 17.00 -15.38 28.96
C GLN A 452 17.18 -14.24 29.98
N THR A 453 16.51 -13.11 29.74
CA THR A 453 16.53 -11.95 30.67
C THR A 453 16.04 -12.34 32.07
N ALA A 454 14.94 -13.08 32.16
CA ALA A 454 14.40 -13.55 33.44
C ALA A 454 15.38 -14.51 34.16
N LYS A 455 16.01 -15.45 33.44
CA LYS A 455 17.01 -16.39 33.99
C LYS A 455 18.22 -15.64 34.55
N GLU A 456 18.76 -14.68 33.80
CA GLU A 456 19.92 -13.87 34.23
C GLU A 456 19.59 -13.00 35.44
N ALA A 457 18.39 -12.39 35.47
CA ALA A 457 17.91 -11.61 36.58
C ALA A 457 17.78 -12.48 37.87
N LEU A 458 17.19 -13.67 37.78
CA LEU A 458 17.10 -14.62 38.87
C LEU A 458 18.48 -15.05 39.42
N GLN A 459 19.47 -15.23 38.53
CA GLN A 459 20.84 -15.53 38.96
C GLN A 459 21.47 -14.37 39.76
N LYS A 460 21.24 -13.12 39.30
CA LYS A 460 21.71 -11.92 40.00
C LYS A 460 21.04 -11.77 41.39
N LEU A 461 19.75 -12.07 41.49
CA LEU A 461 19.00 -12.03 42.75
C LEU A 461 19.41 -13.11 43.77
N LYS A 462 20.04 -14.22 43.33
CA LYS A 462 20.59 -15.24 44.26
C LYS A 462 21.85 -14.79 45.00
N LYS A 463 22.51 -13.74 44.51
CA LYS A 463 23.76 -13.19 45.06
C LYS A 463 23.53 -12.00 46.01
N LYS A 464 22.28 -11.51 46.05
CA LYS A 464 21.83 -10.44 46.95
C LYS A 464 21.01 -11.00 48.13
#